data_0c33942e43ae5abb27faf04d3283056a
#
_entry.id   0c33942e43ae5abb27faf04d3283056a
#
_cell.length_a   1.000
_cell.length_b   1.000
_cell.length_c   1.000
_cell.angle_alpha   90.00
_cell.angle_beta   90.00
_cell.angle_gamma   90.00
#
_symmetry.space_group_name_H-M   'P 1'
#
loop_
_entity.id
_entity.type
_entity.pdbx_description
1 polymer ?
#
loop_
_entity_poly.entity_id
_entity_poly.type
_entity_poly.pdbx_seq_one_letter_code
_entity_poly.pdbx_strand_id
1 'polypeptide(L)'
;MKKIFFAAALAGAAMLASCGGNKGGVQLGSLSEFDSLSYSLGANIGYGMSYEMKDIPFDFKAVDKGVREGALGKATQEHDKSLDMLREYFMTKRGERAQAVAQKRAEADSVRLAGGDTTKVEYPAADPDMFESEEERTEISYAFGNDIGYNIAQSGMPIQLVWIGEAMQNVRDNNAKMTEDEVNQYLQYYFMVKRPAENAEASKAWLEKMEKKSGVKKTESGLLYKVTDAGDASVMPKDPRDVVKVHYTGRTREGKVFDTCLLYTSPSPRDMRRS
;
A
#
# COMPACT_ATOMS: atom_id res chain seq x y z
N MET A 1 9.75 -10.32 -18.82
CA MET A 1 9.26 -10.34 -17.42
C MET A 1 9.47 -8.94 -16.82
N LYS A 2 8.60 -7.99 -17.16
CA LYS A 2 8.58 -6.65 -16.55
C LYS A 2 7.76 -6.76 -15.27
N LYS A 3 8.40 -6.50 -14.15
CA LYS A 3 7.90 -6.72 -12.80
C LYS A 3 6.75 -5.76 -12.51
N ILE A 4 5.64 -6.29 -12.00
CA ILE A 4 4.53 -5.53 -11.43
C ILE A 4 5.04 -4.88 -10.14
N PHE A 5 5.66 -3.69 -10.24
CA PHE A 5 6.27 -2.99 -9.11
C PHE A 5 5.35 -1.93 -8.48
N PHE A 6 4.09 -1.79 -8.95
CA PHE A 6 3.22 -0.71 -8.47
C PHE A 6 2.67 -0.93 -7.07
N ALA A 7 2.32 -2.16 -6.72
CA ALA A 7 1.95 -2.49 -5.33
C ALA A 7 3.15 -2.35 -4.37
N ALA A 8 4.38 -2.52 -4.87
CA ALA A 8 5.60 -2.43 -4.07
C ALA A 8 6.01 -1.00 -3.68
N ALA A 9 5.69 0.02 -4.48
CA ALA A 9 6.04 1.41 -4.15
C ALA A 9 5.19 1.96 -2.99
N LEU A 10 3.91 1.57 -2.92
CA LEU A 10 3.06 1.89 -1.76
C LEU A 10 3.31 0.95 -0.58
N ALA A 11 3.66 -0.32 -0.81
CA ALA A 11 4.05 -1.26 0.24
C ALA A 11 5.40 -0.90 0.90
N GLY A 12 6.34 -0.33 0.13
CA GLY A 12 7.59 0.22 0.70
C GLY A 12 7.35 1.40 1.63
N ALA A 13 6.31 2.20 1.39
CA ALA A 13 5.91 3.30 2.28
C ALA A 13 5.19 2.80 3.55
N ALA A 14 4.56 1.62 3.52
CA ALA A 14 3.87 1.05 4.67
C ALA A 14 4.83 0.61 5.79
N MET A 15 6.08 0.24 5.48
CA MET A 15 7.06 -0.09 6.51
C MET A 15 7.62 1.12 7.27
N LEU A 16 7.37 2.35 6.80
CA LEU A 16 7.68 3.58 7.51
C LEU A 16 6.44 4.18 8.21
N ALA A 17 5.35 3.44 8.28
CA ALA A 17 4.07 3.85 8.85
C ALA A 17 4.07 3.86 10.39
N SER A 18 5.14 4.31 11.00
CA SER A 18 5.17 4.59 12.42
C SER A 18 5.56 6.03 12.64
N CYS A 19 4.71 6.72 13.34
CA CYS A 19 4.98 7.97 14.04
C CYS A 19 4.85 9.28 13.26
N GLY A 20 3.67 9.83 13.27
CA GLY A 20 3.42 11.24 13.08
C GLY A 20 2.15 11.63 13.82
N GLY A 21 2.31 12.11 15.05
CA GLY A 21 1.19 12.66 15.82
C GLY A 21 0.68 13.94 15.18
N ASN A 22 -0.05 13.82 14.10
CA ASN A 22 -0.91 14.89 13.63
C ASN A 22 -2.35 14.42 13.74
N LYS A 23 -3.25 15.27 14.22
CA LYS A 23 -4.67 15.01 14.44
C LYS A 23 -5.45 14.95 13.11
N GLY A 24 -4.97 14.19 12.15
CA GLY A 24 -5.59 14.10 10.86
C GLY A 24 -5.22 12.78 10.20
N GLY A 25 -5.99 11.75 10.49
CA GLY A 25 -5.97 10.54 9.68
C GLY A 25 -6.63 10.77 8.32
N VAL A 26 -6.89 9.68 7.62
CA VAL A 26 -7.62 9.72 6.34
C VAL A 26 -9.02 10.30 6.57
N GLN A 27 -9.39 11.26 5.74
CA GLN A 27 -10.71 11.90 5.75
C GLN A 27 -11.22 12.11 4.32
N LEU A 28 -12.52 12.30 4.15
CA LEU A 28 -13.07 12.62 2.84
C LEU A 28 -12.47 13.92 2.29
N GLY A 29 -12.36 14.93 3.13
CA GLY A 29 -11.77 16.23 2.77
C GLY A 29 -12.69 17.14 1.96
N SER A 30 -12.12 18.27 1.50
CA SER A 30 -12.79 19.27 0.68
C SER A 30 -11.85 19.75 -0.43
N LEU A 31 -12.40 20.15 -1.55
CA LEU A 31 -11.66 20.78 -2.67
C LEU A 31 -11.42 22.29 -2.44
N SER A 32 -11.83 22.85 -1.29
CA SER A 32 -11.67 24.29 -1.00
C SER A 32 -10.22 24.72 -0.85
N GLU A 33 -9.36 23.82 -0.36
CA GLU A 33 -7.94 24.08 -0.17
C GLU A 33 -7.12 22.97 -0.82
N PHE A 34 -6.15 23.35 -1.65
CA PHE A 34 -5.31 22.40 -2.36
C PHE A 34 -4.40 21.63 -1.38
N ASP A 35 -4.58 20.33 -1.32
CA ASP A 35 -3.72 19.44 -0.53
C ASP A 35 -2.69 18.74 -1.44
N SER A 36 -1.47 19.26 -1.39
CA SER A 36 -0.37 18.79 -2.26
C SER A 36 -0.03 17.33 -2.02
N LEU A 37 -0.12 16.81 -0.79
CA LEU A 37 0.20 15.42 -0.50
C LEU A 37 -0.83 14.48 -1.11
N SER A 38 -2.10 14.74 -0.83
CA SER A 38 -3.19 13.90 -1.34
C SER A 38 -3.27 13.97 -2.86
N TYR A 39 -3.11 15.18 -3.42
CA TYR A 39 -3.07 15.35 -4.87
C TYR A 39 -1.90 14.59 -5.51
N SER A 40 -0.69 14.73 -4.98
CA SER A 40 0.49 14.04 -5.53
C SER A 40 0.36 12.51 -5.44
N LEU A 41 -0.20 11.97 -4.37
CA LEU A 41 -0.46 10.54 -4.26
C LEU A 41 -1.48 10.08 -5.31
N GLY A 42 -2.59 10.80 -5.46
CA GLY A 42 -3.60 10.49 -6.47
C GLY A 42 -3.06 10.61 -7.90
N ALA A 43 -2.27 11.66 -8.18
CA ALA A 43 -1.63 11.85 -9.49
C ALA A 43 -0.61 10.76 -9.78
N ASN A 44 0.18 10.33 -8.80
CA ASN A 44 1.13 9.21 -8.96
C ASN A 44 0.40 7.91 -9.33
N ILE A 45 -0.72 7.62 -8.67
CA ILE A 45 -1.58 6.47 -9.03
C ILE A 45 -2.10 6.64 -10.46
N GLY A 46 -2.61 7.82 -10.82
CA GLY A 46 -3.12 8.12 -12.15
C GLY A 46 -2.06 7.95 -13.24
N TYR A 47 -0.85 8.46 -13.03
CA TYR A 47 0.27 8.29 -13.96
C TYR A 47 0.65 6.81 -14.13
N GLY A 48 0.72 6.06 -13.04
CA GLY A 48 0.98 4.63 -13.11
C GLY A 48 -0.09 3.86 -13.89
N MET A 49 -1.36 4.17 -13.67
CA MET A 49 -2.45 3.58 -14.46
C MET A 49 -2.35 3.96 -15.94
N SER A 50 -1.97 5.20 -16.26
CA SER A 50 -1.90 5.70 -17.64
C SER A 50 -0.69 5.18 -18.42
N TYR A 51 0.45 4.92 -17.77
CA TYR A 51 1.69 4.49 -18.43
C TYR A 51 1.98 3.00 -18.27
N GLU A 52 1.91 2.48 -17.05
CA GLU A 52 2.29 1.09 -16.79
C GLU A 52 1.15 0.10 -17.00
N MET A 53 -0.09 0.57 -16.82
CA MET A 53 -1.31 -0.23 -16.96
C MET A 53 -2.23 0.27 -18.08
N LYS A 54 -1.68 1.00 -19.05
CA LYS A 54 -2.45 1.62 -20.15
C LYS A 54 -3.26 0.62 -20.98
N ASP A 55 -2.82 -0.63 -20.99
CA ASP A 55 -3.46 -1.75 -21.68
C ASP A 55 -4.57 -2.44 -20.86
N ILE A 56 -4.86 -1.89 -19.67
CA ILE A 56 -5.93 -2.39 -18.79
C ILE A 56 -7.02 -1.33 -18.70
N PRO A 57 -8.17 -1.54 -19.33
CA PRO A 57 -9.25 -0.57 -19.37
C PRO A 57 -10.05 -0.57 -18.05
N PHE A 58 -9.42 -0.10 -16.97
CA PHE A 58 -10.06 0.01 -15.66
C PHE A 58 -11.31 0.89 -15.69
N ASP A 59 -12.31 0.51 -14.90
CA ASP A 59 -13.39 1.40 -14.52
C ASP A 59 -12.92 2.36 -13.42
N PHE A 60 -12.58 3.58 -13.82
CA PHE A 60 -12.09 4.61 -12.88
C PHE A 60 -13.08 4.97 -11.78
N LYS A 61 -14.39 4.84 -12.01
CA LYS A 61 -15.39 5.08 -10.96
C LYS A 61 -15.34 3.99 -9.90
N ALA A 62 -15.17 2.75 -10.33
CA ALA A 62 -15.01 1.62 -9.43
C ALA A 62 -13.68 1.72 -8.66
N VAL A 63 -12.59 2.13 -9.30
CA VAL A 63 -11.30 2.38 -8.62
C VAL A 63 -11.46 3.46 -7.55
N ASP A 64 -12.00 4.65 -7.90
CA ASP A 64 -12.19 5.75 -6.93
C ASP A 64 -13.09 5.32 -5.75
N LYS A 65 -14.18 4.59 -6.05
CA LYS A 65 -15.05 4.02 -5.02
C LYS A 65 -14.28 3.07 -4.09
N GLY A 66 -13.49 2.16 -4.66
CA GLY A 66 -12.66 1.23 -3.90
C GLY A 66 -11.67 1.96 -2.99
N VAL A 67 -10.96 2.98 -3.53
CA VAL A 67 -10.03 3.81 -2.75
C VAL A 67 -10.73 4.47 -1.56
N ARG A 68 -11.87 5.10 -1.80
CA ARG A 68 -12.61 5.80 -0.73
C ARG A 68 -13.12 4.83 0.34
N GLU A 69 -13.77 3.76 -0.08
CA GLU A 69 -14.35 2.80 0.84
C GLU A 69 -13.28 2.02 1.61
N GLY A 70 -12.21 1.59 0.93
CA GLY A 70 -11.06 0.92 1.56
C GLY A 70 -10.35 1.81 2.58
N ALA A 71 -10.11 3.07 2.22
CA ALA A 71 -9.43 4.03 3.09
C ALA A 71 -10.26 4.41 4.33
N LEU A 72 -11.59 4.39 4.22
CA LEU A 72 -12.51 4.68 5.33
C LEU A 72 -12.91 3.45 6.15
N GLY A 73 -12.42 2.26 5.79
CA GLY A 73 -12.82 1.01 6.43
C GLY A 73 -14.29 0.65 6.19
N LYS A 74 -14.85 1.08 5.04
CA LYS A 74 -16.25 0.87 4.63
C LYS A 74 -16.36 0.00 3.38
N ALA A 75 -15.27 -0.65 2.97
CA ALA A 75 -15.26 -1.48 1.77
C ALA A 75 -16.33 -2.60 1.88
N THR A 76 -17.04 -2.80 0.78
CA THR A 76 -18.04 -3.88 0.66
C THR A 76 -17.39 -5.25 0.49
N GLN A 77 -16.10 -5.29 0.23
CA GLN A 77 -15.28 -6.48 0.07
C GLN A 77 -14.08 -6.42 1.01
N GLU A 78 -13.81 -7.50 1.71
CA GLU A 78 -12.62 -7.60 2.57
C GLU A 78 -11.32 -7.45 1.75
N HIS A 79 -10.31 -6.86 2.36
CA HIS A 79 -9.03 -6.57 1.70
C HIS A 79 -8.34 -7.83 1.18
N ASP A 80 -8.29 -8.90 1.96
CA ASP A 80 -7.69 -10.17 1.56
C ASP A 80 -8.37 -10.76 0.31
N LYS A 81 -9.71 -10.67 0.25
CA LYS A 81 -10.46 -11.10 -0.94
C LYS A 81 -10.11 -10.24 -2.15
N SER A 82 -9.94 -8.92 -1.98
CA SER A 82 -9.47 -8.05 -3.07
C SER A 82 -8.09 -8.47 -3.58
N LEU A 83 -7.16 -8.78 -2.67
CA LEU A 83 -5.83 -9.25 -3.05
C LEU A 83 -5.86 -10.59 -3.81
N ASP A 84 -6.71 -11.52 -3.39
CA ASP A 84 -6.85 -12.81 -4.07
C ASP A 84 -7.43 -12.65 -5.48
N MET A 85 -8.45 -11.80 -5.65
CA MET A 85 -9.02 -11.47 -6.96
C MET A 85 -8.00 -10.81 -7.89
N LEU A 86 -7.22 -9.84 -7.38
CA LEU A 86 -6.15 -9.18 -8.15
C LEU A 86 -5.06 -10.19 -8.54
N ARG A 87 -4.65 -11.04 -7.61
CA ARG A 87 -3.66 -12.09 -7.89
C ARG A 87 -4.16 -13.05 -8.97
N GLU A 88 -5.38 -13.56 -8.85
CA GLU A 88 -5.97 -14.45 -9.84
C GLU A 88 -6.05 -13.78 -11.21
N TYR A 89 -6.52 -12.55 -11.27
CA TYR A 89 -6.62 -11.81 -12.53
C TYR A 89 -5.26 -11.59 -13.18
N PHE A 90 -4.29 -10.98 -12.46
CA PHE A 90 -3.01 -10.60 -13.04
C PHE A 90 -2.07 -11.78 -13.29
N MET A 91 -2.08 -12.80 -12.45
CA MET A 91 -1.15 -13.93 -12.55
C MET A 91 -1.67 -15.09 -13.41
N THR A 92 -2.99 -15.19 -13.58
CA THR A 92 -3.62 -16.33 -14.26
C THR A 92 -4.49 -15.87 -15.42
N LYS A 93 -5.67 -15.30 -15.15
CA LYS A 93 -6.71 -15.03 -16.16
C LYS A 93 -6.23 -14.16 -17.32
N ARG A 94 -5.55 -13.06 -17.02
CA ARG A 94 -5.02 -12.15 -18.05
C ARG A 94 -4.01 -12.83 -18.96
N GLY A 95 -3.13 -13.66 -18.39
CA GLY A 95 -2.14 -14.41 -19.14
C GLY A 95 -2.77 -15.47 -20.05
N GLU A 96 -3.74 -16.21 -19.56
CA GLU A 96 -4.50 -17.21 -20.32
C GLU A 96 -5.27 -16.57 -21.48
N ARG A 97 -5.93 -15.42 -21.24
CA ARG A 97 -6.64 -14.68 -22.28
C ARG A 97 -5.70 -14.14 -23.33
N ALA A 98 -4.54 -13.60 -22.94
CA ALA A 98 -3.53 -13.13 -23.89
C ALA A 98 -3.01 -14.28 -24.78
N GLN A 99 -2.81 -15.48 -24.22
CA GLN A 99 -2.43 -16.68 -24.99
C GLN A 99 -3.52 -17.10 -25.95
N ALA A 100 -4.79 -17.13 -25.50
CA ALA A 100 -5.92 -17.47 -26.37
C ALA A 100 -6.06 -16.50 -27.55
N VAL A 101 -5.88 -15.21 -27.32
CA VAL A 101 -5.88 -14.17 -28.37
C VAL A 101 -4.71 -14.39 -29.34
N ALA A 102 -3.51 -14.66 -28.83
CA ALA A 102 -2.33 -14.95 -29.64
C ALA A 102 -2.51 -16.20 -30.51
N GLN A 103 -3.13 -17.24 -29.97
CA GLN A 103 -3.44 -18.46 -30.71
C GLN A 103 -4.44 -18.18 -31.84
N LYS A 104 -5.55 -17.48 -31.56
CA LYS A 104 -6.53 -17.09 -32.59
C LYS A 104 -5.91 -16.26 -33.70
N ARG A 105 -4.99 -15.33 -33.36
CA ARG A 105 -4.23 -14.56 -34.37
C ARG A 105 -3.36 -15.44 -35.24
N ALA A 106 -2.61 -16.36 -34.63
CA ALA A 106 -1.76 -17.29 -35.37
C ALA A 106 -2.56 -18.20 -36.32
N GLU A 107 -3.72 -18.68 -35.89
CA GLU A 107 -4.65 -19.47 -36.71
C GLU A 107 -5.17 -18.65 -37.89
N ALA A 108 -5.62 -17.40 -37.65
CA ALA A 108 -6.08 -16.49 -38.70
C ALA A 108 -4.97 -16.15 -39.71
N ASP A 109 -3.76 -15.87 -39.25
CA ASP A 109 -2.60 -15.63 -40.10
C ASP A 109 -2.21 -16.86 -40.93
N SER A 110 -2.30 -18.05 -40.36
CA SER A 110 -2.04 -19.31 -41.08
C SER A 110 -3.01 -19.50 -42.27
N VAL A 111 -4.31 -19.25 -42.03
CA VAL A 111 -5.33 -19.32 -43.11
C VAL A 111 -5.04 -18.28 -44.16
N ARG A 112 -4.69 -17.07 -43.84
CA ARG A 112 -4.35 -15.99 -44.78
C ARG A 112 -3.12 -16.35 -45.63
N LEU A 113 -2.07 -16.85 -45.00
CA LEU A 113 -0.83 -17.22 -45.69
C LEU A 113 -1.02 -18.43 -46.62
N ALA A 114 -1.92 -19.34 -46.28
CA ALA A 114 -2.27 -20.47 -47.14
C ALA A 114 -3.20 -20.13 -48.31
N GLY A 115 -3.58 -18.83 -48.47
CA GLY A 115 -4.53 -18.40 -49.52
C GLY A 115 -5.96 -18.88 -49.26
N GLY A 116 -6.31 -19.22 -48.04
CA GLY A 116 -7.63 -19.70 -47.63
C GLY A 116 -8.69 -18.58 -47.56
N ASP A 117 -9.95 -19.00 -47.38
CA ASP A 117 -11.09 -18.11 -47.26
C ASP A 117 -11.09 -17.37 -45.90
N THR A 118 -10.58 -16.16 -45.87
CA THR A 118 -10.49 -15.30 -44.70
C THR A 118 -11.84 -14.75 -44.22
N THR A 119 -12.89 -14.87 -45.00
CA THR A 119 -14.24 -14.38 -44.63
C THR A 119 -14.87 -15.19 -43.50
N LYS A 120 -14.35 -16.37 -43.26
CA LYS A 120 -14.81 -17.30 -42.20
C LYS A 120 -13.93 -17.30 -40.94
N VAL A 121 -12.88 -16.50 -40.94
CA VAL A 121 -11.92 -16.43 -39.85
C VAL A 121 -12.11 -15.09 -39.12
N GLU A 122 -12.53 -15.17 -37.86
CA GLU A 122 -12.60 -14.01 -36.97
C GLU A 122 -11.18 -13.60 -36.54
N TYR A 123 -10.72 -12.45 -37.02
CA TYR A 123 -9.44 -11.88 -36.61
C TYR A 123 -9.62 -11.10 -35.33
N PRO A 124 -8.93 -11.43 -34.21
CA PRO A 124 -9.06 -10.70 -32.96
C PRO A 124 -8.69 -9.22 -33.13
N ALA A 125 -9.37 -8.36 -32.36
CA ALA A 125 -9.05 -6.94 -32.32
C ALA A 125 -7.56 -6.69 -32.03
N ALA A 126 -7.03 -5.56 -32.53
CA ALA A 126 -5.65 -5.19 -32.29
C ALA A 126 -5.35 -5.04 -30.78
N ASP A 127 -6.33 -4.57 -30.04
CA ASP A 127 -6.24 -4.31 -28.59
C ASP A 127 -7.45 -4.95 -27.88
N PRO A 128 -7.44 -6.28 -27.71
CA PRO A 128 -8.57 -6.99 -27.14
C PRO A 128 -8.71 -6.64 -25.65
N ASP A 129 -9.95 -6.45 -25.22
CA ASP A 129 -10.26 -6.34 -23.79
C ASP A 129 -9.90 -7.65 -23.09
N MET A 130 -9.09 -7.53 -22.03
CA MET A 130 -8.65 -8.67 -21.23
C MET A 130 -9.61 -9.00 -20.08
N PHE A 131 -10.69 -8.27 -19.91
CA PHE A 131 -11.79 -8.62 -19.03
C PHE A 131 -12.82 -9.51 -19.76
N GLU A 132 -13.41 -10.43 -19.04
CA GLU A 132 -14.44 -11.33 -19.55
C GLU A 132 -15.78 -10.62 -19.72
N SER A 133 -16.04 -9.66 -18.84
CA SER A 133 -17.28 -8.90 -18.79
C SER A 133 -17.07 -7.53 -18.15
N GLU A 134 -18.05 -6.62 -18.34
CA GLU A 134 -18.11 -5.34 -17.62
C GLU A 134 -18.19 -5.54 -16.09
N GLU A 135 -18.82 -6.62 -15.63
CA GLU A 135 -18.91 -6.96 -14.23
C GLU A 135 -17.53 -7.28 -13.67
N GLU A 136 -16.77 -8.19 -14.32
CA GLU A 136 -15.38 -8.50 -13.93
C GLU A 136 -14.50 -7.25 -13.97
N ARG A 137 -14.64 -6.39 -14.99
CA ARG A 137 -13.93 -5.12 -15.07
C ARG A 137 -14.20 -4.27 -13.83
N THR A 138 -15.46 -4.10 -13.48
CA THR A 138 -15.88 -3.30 -12.32
C THR A 138 -15.37 -3.90 -11.01
N GLU A 139 -15.48 -5.22 -10.84
CA GLU A 139 -15.03 -5.91 -9.64
C GLU A 139 -13.50 -5.83 -9.45
N ILE A 140 -12.73 -6.06 -10.50
CA ILE A 140 -11.26 -5.97 -10.46
C ILE A 140 -10.82 -4.52 -10.23
N SER A 141 -11.49 -3.56 -10.88
CA SER A 141 -11.22 -2.14 -10.67
C SER A 141 -11.51 -1.71 -9.23
N TYR A 142 -12.63 -2.17 -8.67
CA TYR A 142 -12.95 -1.93 -7.27
C TYR A 142 -11.93 -2.57 -6.32
N ALA A 143 -11.55 -3.83 -6.57
CA ALA A 143 -10.56 -4.54 -5.78
C ALA A 143 -9.20 -3.82 -5.79
N PHE A 144 -8.79 -3.30 -6.96
CA PHE A 144 -7.58 -2.49 -7.11
C PHE A 144 -7.65 -1.20 -6.29
N GLY A 145 -8.79 -0.50 -6.36
CA GLY A 145 -9.02 0.69 -5.54
C GLY A 145 -9.05 0.38 -4.04
N ASN A 146 -9.69 -0.73 -3.65
CA ASN A 146 -9.76 -1.14 -2.25
C ASN A 146 -8.37 -1.45 -1.65
N ASP A 147 -7.49 -2.11 -2.41
CA ASP A 147 -6.10 -2.33 -1.96
C ASP A 147 -5.35 -1.00 -1.77
N ILE A 148 -5.46 -0.08 -2.72
CA ILE A 148 -4.88 1.26 -2.57
C ILE A 148 -5.44 1.98 -1.34
N GLY A 149 -6.76 1.99 -1.16
CA GLY A 149 -7.42 2.64 -0.04
C GLY A 149 -7.01 2.06 1.31
N TYR A 150 -6.96 0.74 1.41
CA TYR A 150 -6.47 0.05 2.60
C TYR A 150 -5.04 0.47 2.96
N ASN A 151 -4.13 0.48 1.98
CA ASN A 151 -2.74 0.88 2.21
C ASN A 151 -2.62 2.36 2.61
N ILE A 152 -3.44 3.24 2.04
CA ILE A 152 -3.54 4.65 2.45
C ILE A 152 -3.97 4.73 3.93
N ALA A 153 -4.99 3.99 4.35
CA ALA A 153 -5.44 3.96 5.74
C ALA A 153 -4.35 3.48 6.71
N GLN A 154 -3.60 2.44 6.31
CA GLN A 154 -2.50 1.90 7.13
C GLN A 154 -1.30 2.85 7.22
N SER A 155 -1.12 3.76 6.26
CA SER A 155 0.02 4.67 6.20
C SER A 155 0.09 5.68 7.35
N GLY A 156 -1.05 5.96 8.00
CA GLY A 156 -1.17 6.99 9.04
C GLY A 156 -0.92 8.42 8.54
N MET A 157 -0.97 8.64 7.22
CA MET A 157 -0.82 9.98 6.62
C MET A 157 -2.13 10.77 6.73
N PRO A 158 -2.05 12.12 6.85
CA PRO A 158 -3.21 13.00 6.81
C PRO A 158 -3.67 13.16 5.35
N ILE A 159 -4.52 12.27 4.88
CA ILE A 159 -4.97 12.22 3.48
C ILE A 159 -6.41 12.72 3.35
N GLN A 160 -6.63 13.59 2.37
CA GLN A 160 -7.94 14.02 1.91
C GLN A 160 -8.33 13.26 0.63
N LEU A 161 -9.23 12.30 0.75
CA LEU A 161 -9.59 11.36 -0.33
C LEU A 161 -10.16 12.06 -1.57
N VAL A 162 -10.82 13.21 -1.38
CA VAL A 162 -11.34 14.00 -2.51
C VAL A 162 -10.23 14.41 -3.47
N TRP A 163 -9.03 14.71 -2.97
CA TRP A 163 -7.88 15.07 -3.80
C TRP A 163 -7.23 13.87 -4.48
N ILE A 164 -7.31 12.67 -3.88
CA ILE A 164 -6.87 11.44 -4.55
C ILE A 164 -7.68 11.21 -5.81
N GLY A 165 -9.02 11.19 -5.70
CA GLY A 165 -9.91 10.97 -6.84
C GLY A 165 -9.80 12.05 -7.90
N GLU A 166 -9.77 13.34 -7.48
CA GLU A 166 -9.59 14.48 -8.38
C GLU A 166 -8.28 14.37 -9.18
N ALA A 167 -7.17 14.02 -8.53
CA ALA A 167 -5.89 13.92 -9.18
C ALA A 167 -5.83 12.76 -10.19
N MET A 168 -6.35 11.59 -9.83
CA MET A 168 -6.46 10.44 -10.74
C MET A 168 -7.26 10.81 -12.00
N GLN A 169 -8.39 11.50 -11.81
CA GLN A 169 -9.23 11.94 -12.93
C GLN A 169 -8.50 12.98 -13.80
N ASN A 170 -7.84 13.97 -13.18
CA ASN A 170 -7.11 15.01 -13.90
C ASN A 170 -5.97 14.43 -14.75
N VAL A 171 -5.25 13.44 -14.26
CA VAL A 171 -4.21 12.74 -15.02
C VAL A 171 -4.82 12.01 -16.22
N ARG A 172 -5.89 11.24 -16.01
CA ARG A 172 -6.60 10.54 -17.08
C ARG A 172 -7.08 11.50 -18.19
N ASP A 173 -7.60 12.64 -17.78
CA ASP A 173 -8.18 13.64 -18.69
C ASP A 173 -7.12 14.59 -19.27
N ASN A 174 -5.82 14.31 -19.07
CA ASN A 174 -4.68 15.16 -19.47
C ASN A 174 -4.78 16.60 -18.95
N ASN A 175 -5.33 16.79 -17.78
CA ASN A 175 -5.55 18.08 -17.12
C ASN A 175 -4.93 18.10 -15.71
N ALA A 176 -3.81 17.40 -15.52
CA ALA A 176 -3.13 17.32 -14.23
C ALA A 176 -2.61 18.70 -13.79
N LYS A 177 -2.81 19.02 -12.52
CA LYS A 177 -2.32 20.27 -11.88
C LYS A 177 -0.83 20.24 -11.56
N MET A 178 -0.23 19.05 -11.59
CA MET A 178 1.19 18.81 -11.39
C MET A 178 1.66 17.82 -12.44
N THR A 179 2.81 18.07 -13.05
CA THR A 179 3.47 17.12 -13.94
C THR A 179 3.96 15.90 -13.17
N GLU A 180 4.26 14.81 -13.86
CA GLU A 180 4.82 13.61 -13.24
C GLU A 180 6.12 13.89 -12.48
N ASP A 181 7.00 14.73 -13.03
CA ASP A 181 8.25 15.13 -12.37
C ASP A 181 8.00 15.94 -11.10
N GLU A 182 7.06 16.88 -11.11
CA GLU A 182 6.68 17.66 -9.92
C GLU A 182 6.08 16.76 -8.83
N VAL A 183 5.24 15.80 -9.21
CA VAL A 183 4.68 14.80 -8.29
C VAL A 183 5.79 13.97 -7.66
N ASN A 184 6.71 13.43 -8.47
CA ASN A 184 7.83 12.62 -7.99
C ASN A 184 8.75 13.40 -7.06
N GLN A 185 9.11 14.64 -7.42
CA GLN A 185 9.93 15.52 -6.58
C GLN A 185 9.25 15.85 -5.25
N TYR A 186 7.94 16.16 -5.28
CA TYR A 186 7.19 16.46 -4.06
C TYR A 186 7.10 15.24 -3.14
N LEU A 187 6.76 14.06 -3.67
CA LEU A 187 6.68 12.83 -2.89
C LEU A 187 8.04 12.45 -2.31
N GLN A 188 9.12 12.57 -3.09
CA GLN A 188 10.47 12.35 -2.60
C GLN A 188 10.81 13.30 -1.44
N TYR A 189 10.56 14.60 -1.61
CA TYR A 189 10.76 15.59 -0.55
C TYR A 189 9.92 15.27 0.69
N TYR A 190 8.64 14.94 0.50
CA TYR A 190 7.74 14.62 1.62
C TYR A 190 8.25 13.43 2.43
N PHE A 191 8.59 12.32 1.77
CA PHE A 191 8.97 11.10 2.46
C PHE A 191 10.41 11.09 2.98
N MET A 192 11.33 11.78 2.31
CA MET A 192 12.75 11.74 2.68
C MET A 192 13.17 12.92 3.58
N VAL A 193 12.43 14.01 3.58
CA VAL A 193 12.81 15.22 4.32
C VAL A 193 11.72 15.64 5.30
N LYS A 194 10.53 16.00 4.79
CA LYS A 194 9.48 16.64 5.59
C LYS A 194 8.96 15.71 6.70
N ARG A 195 8.48 14.51 6.32
CA ARG A 195 7.90 13.55 7.26
C ARG A 195 8.90 13.05 8.32
N PRO A 196 10.16 12.71 7.98
CA PRO A 196 11.17 12.37 8.98
C PRO A 196 11.44 13.50 9.97
N ALA A 197 11.53 14.76 9.51
CA ALA A 197 11.72 15.93 10.38
C ALA A 197 10.55 16.09 11.35
N GLU A 198 9.31 16.08 10.85
CA GLU A 198 8.10 16.15 11.69
C GLU A 198 8.04 15.00 12.72
N ASN A 199 8.40 13.79 12.31
CA ASN A 199 8.46 12.62 13.19
C ASN A 199 9.56 12.80 14.27
N ALA A 200 10.71 13.32 13.93
CA ALA A 200 11.80 13.56 14.86
C ALA A 200 11.38 14.58 15.94
N GLU A 201 10.78 15.70 15.54
CA GLU A 201 10.28 16.71 16.48
C GLU A 201 9.20 16.14 17.41
N ALA A 202 8.22 15.45 16.84
CA ALA A 202 7.15 14.84 17.63
C ALA A 202 7.68 13.75 18.58
N SER A 203 8.69 12.98 18.17
CA SER A 203 9.34 11.97 19.01
C SER A 203 10.13 12.61 20.15
N LYS A 204 10.85 13.71 19.87
CA LYS A 204 11.56 14.48 20.90
C LYS A 204 10.59 15.01 21.95
N ALA A 205 9.54 15.68 21.54
CA ALA A 205 8.52 16.20 22.45
C ALA A 205 7.86 15.08 23.29
N TRP A 206 7.61 13.91 22.68
CA TRP A 206 7.07 12.76 23.39
C TRP A 206 8.06 12.21 24.43
N LEU A 207 9.34 12.06 24.09
CA LEU A 207 10.39 11.59 25.00
C LEU A 207 10.56 12.56 26.19
N GLU A 208 10.59 13.87 25.96
CA GLU A 208 10.65 14.87 27.02
C GLU A 208 9.46 14.76 28.00
N LYS A 209 8.27 14.46 27.46
CA LYS A 209 7.07 14.20 28.29
C LYS A 209 7.18 12.90 29.05
N MET A 210 7.75 11.83 28.47
CA MET A 210 7.93 10.54 29.15
C MET A 210 8.99 10.62 30.24
N GLU A 211 10.08 11.33 30.03
CA GLU A 211 11.15 11.52 31.01
C GLU A 211 10.67 12.17 32.31
N LYS A 212 9.65 13.05 32.22
CA LYS A 212 9.05 13.70 33.38
C LYS A 212 8.07 12.81 34.17
N LYS A 213 7.77 11.60 33.69
CA LYS A 213 6.84 10.70 34.39
C LYS A 213 7.49 10.05 35.62
N SER A 214 6.71 9.91 36.68
CA SER A 214 7.16 9.28 37.91
C SER A 214 7.67 7.87 37.68
N GLY A 215 8.86 7.57 38.26
CA GLY A 215 9.51 6.26 38.17
C GLY A 215 10.20 5.96 36.84
N VAL A 216 10.24 6.88 35.90
CA VAL A 216 11.03 6.78 34.68
C VAL A 216 12.48 7.12 34.98
N LYS A 217 13.40 6.29 34.45
CA LYS A 217 14.85 6.48 34.50
C LYS A 217 15.40 6.56 33.11
N LYS A 218 16.55 7.22 32.95
CA LYS A 218 17.26 7.40 31.68
C LYS A 218 18.64 6.80 31.76
N THR A 219 19.03 6.01 30.77
CA THR A 219 20.40 5.51 30.62
C THR A 219 21.30 6.55 29.97
N GLU A 220 22.61 6.33 29.99
CA GLU A 220 23.59 7.17 29.26
C GLU A 220 23.35 7.16 27.75
N SER A 221 22.83 6.06 27.18
CA SER A 221 22.44 5.98 25.76
C SER A 221 21.15 6.72 25.42
N GLY A 222 20.44 7.29 26.42
CA GLY A 222 19.17 8.01 26.23
C GLY A 222 17.92 7.14 26.27
N LEU A 223 18.04 5.82 26.53
CA LEU A 223 16.90 4.93 26.71
C LEU A 223 16.12 5.33 27.98
N LEU A 224 14.83 5.54 27.84
CA LEU A 224 13.92 5.73 28.99
C LEU A 224 13.31 4.38 29.36
N TYR A 225 13.36 4.04 30.65
CA TYR A 225 12.74 2.82 31.16
C TYR A 225 12.04 3.05 32.49
N LYS A 226 11.07 2.22 32.78
CA LYS A 226 10.38 2.19 34.07
C LYS A 226 10.22 0.73 34.49
N VAL A 227 10.69 0.43 35.68
CA VAL A 227 10.46 -0.89 36.31
C VAL A 227 9.06 -0.84 36.93
N THR A 228 8.17 -1.72 36.48
CA THR A 228 6.79 -1.83 37.03
C THR A 228 6.68 -2.89 38.09
N ASP A 229 7.53 -3.92 38.01
CA ASP A 229 7.70 -4.98 39.05
C ASP A 229 9.19 -5.29 39.13
N ALA A 230 9.72 -5.27 40.34
CA ALA A 230 11.14 -5.54 40.59
C ALA A 230 11.49 -7.04 40.49
N GLY A 231 10.49 -7.90 40.56
CA GLY A 231 10.69 -9.35 40.56
C GLY A 231 11.49 -9.86 41.75
N ASP A 232 12.03 -11.08 41.62
CA ASP A 232 12.88 -11.71 42.61
C ASP A 232 14.37 -11.45 42.32
N ALA A 233 15.02 -10.64 43.14
CA ALA A 233 16.43 -10.30 42.99
C ALA A 233 17.40 -11.52 43.19
N SER A 234 16.92 -12.64 43.72
CA SER A 234 17.72 -13.87 43.85
C SER A 234 17.88 -14.61 42.52
N VAL A 235 16.99 -14.32 41.53
CA VAL A 235 16.97 -14.93 40.20
C VAL A 235 17.42 -13.91 39.17
N MET A 236 18.72 -13.69 39.03
CA MET A 236 19.30 -12.75 38.09
C MET A 236 20.30 -13.46 37.18
N PRO A 237 20.35 -13.11 35.88
CA PRO A 237 21.44 -13.54 35.00
C PRO A 237 22.77 -13.00 35.55
N LYS A 238 23.79 -13.86 35.61
CA LYS A 238 25.10 -13.54 36.17
C LYS A 238 26.20 -13.45 35.13
N ASP A 239 25.99 -14.07 33.97
CA ASP A 239 26.93 -14.11 32.87
C ASP A 239 26.28 -13.50 31.62
N PRO A 240 27.02 -12.73 30.79
CA PRO A 240 26.49 -12.21 29.51
C PRO A 240 25.97 -13.28 28.54
N ARG A 241 26.33 -14.55 28.75
CA ARG A 241 25.88 -15.69 27.94
C ARG A 241 24.62 -16.36 28.50
N ASP A 242 24.13 -15.92 29.65
CA ASP A 242 22.90 -16.46 30.21
C ASP A 242 21.71 -16.19 29.32
N VAL A 243 20.89 -17.19 29.08
CA VAL A 243 19.69 -17.11 28.25
C VAL A 243 18.50 -16.77 29.11
N VAL A 244 17.79 -15.69 28.77
CA VAL A 244 16.58 -15.29 29.47
C VAL A 244 15.37 -15.42 28.54
N LYS A 245 14.25 -15.89 29.04
CA LYS A 245 12.97 -15.92 28.33
C LYS A 245 12.21 -14.65 28.66
N VAL A 246 11.84 -13.91 27.63
CA VAL A 246 11.11 -12.65 27.79
C VAL A 246 9.78 -12.68 27.02
N HIS A 247 8.78 -12.02 27.60
CA HIS A 247 7.56 -11.65 26.89
C HIS A 247 7.57 -10.15 26.64
N TYR A 248 7.26 -9.74 25.44
CA TYR A 248 7.25 -8.34 25.08
C TYR A 248 6.07 -7.95 24.20
N THR A 249 5.74 -6.67 24.21
CA THR A 249 4.80 -6.06 23.26
C THR A 249 5.39 -4.73 22.83
N GLY A 250 5.76 -4.63 21.54
CA GLY A 250 6.23 -3.41 20.91
C GLY A 250 5.06 -2.51 20.51
N ARG A 251 5.12 -1.24 20.92
CA ARG A 251 4.11 -0.24 20.59
C ARG A 251 4.75 1.00 20.02
N THR A 252 4.07 1.61 19.05
CA THR A 252 4.43 2.95 18.60
C THR A 252 4.14 3.98 19.68
N ARG A 253 4.63 5.21 19.48
CA ARG A 253 4.35 6.37 20.34
C ARG A 253 2.83 6.61 20.50
N GLU A 254 2.05 6.32 19.50
CA GLU A 254 0.59 6.44 19.46
C GLU A 254 -0.14 5.24 20.13
N GLY A 255 0.61 4.24 20.58
CA GLY A 255 0.08 3.05 21.24
C GLY A 255 -0.27 1.88 20.33
N LYS A 256 -0.10 2.00 19.00
CA LYS A 256 -0.34 0.92 18.04
C LYS A 256 0.69 -0.19 18.26
N VAL A 257 0.23 -1.43 18.47
CA VAL A 257 1.09 -2.61 18.57
C VAL A 257 1.66 -2.92 17.19
N PHE A 258 2.99 -3.05 17.11
CA PHE A 258 3.68 -3.42 15.87
C PHE A 258 4.39 -4.78 15.99
N ASP A 259 4.63 -5.26 17.22
CA ASP A 259 5.23 -6.57 17.44
C ASP A 259 4.87 -7.08 18.84
N THR A 260 4.67 -8.39 19.00
CA THR A 260 4.40 -9.01 20.30
C THR A 260 4.66 -10.52 20.23
N CYS A 261 5.28 -11.05 21.26
CA CYS A 261 5.46 -12.50 21.42
C CYS A 261 4.16 -13.24 21.80
N LEU A 262 3.08 -12.52 22.13
CA LEU A 262 1.83 -13.11 22.62
C LEU A 262 0.82 -13.44 21.49
N LEU A 263 1.03 -12.93 20.27
CA LEU A 263 0.11 -13.12 19.14
C LEU A 263 0.42 -14.37 18.29
N TYR A 264 1.58 -14.98 18.44
CA TYR A 264 1.96 -16.12 17.61
C TYR A 264 1.96 -17.41 18.43
N THR A 265 1.03 -18.29 18.13
CA THR A 265 1.01 -19.68 18.61
C THR A 265 1.93 -20.60 17.80
N SER A 266 2.54 -20.09 16.72
CA SER A 266 3.53 -20.79 15.91
C SER A 266 4.92 -20.19 16.12
N PRO A 267 5.99 -21.01 16.23
CA PRO A 267 7.35 -20.49 16.33
C PRO A 267 7.69 -19.64 15.10
N SER A 268 8.18 -18.43 15.33
CA SER A 268 8.66 -17.56 14.26
C SER A 268 9.83 -18.24 13.50
N PRO A 269 10.01 -18.02 12.20
CA PRO A 269 11.19 -18.50 11.46
C PRO A 269 12.53 -18.07 12.09
N ARG A 270 12.54 -17.04 12.94
CA ARG A 270 13.70 -16.63 13.74
C ARG A 270 13.98 -17.56 14.91
N ASP A 271 12.93 -18.12 15.50
CA ASP A 271 13.06 -19.03 16.66
C ASP A 271 13.55 -20.41 16.21
N MET A 272 13.27 -20.83 14.97
CA MET A 272 13.72 -22.10 14.41
C MET A 272 15.21 -22.13 14.02
N ARG A 273 15.91 -20.98 14.00
CA ARG A 273 17.36 -20.92 13.68
C ARG A 273 18.29 -20.97 14.91
N ARG A 274 17.75 -21.15 16.12
CA ARG A 274 18.52 -21.15 17.37
C ARG A 274 18.27 -22.40 18.22
N SER A 275 17.71 -23.46 17.65
CA SER A 275 17.66 -24.78 18.27
C SER A 275 18.63 -25.75 17.62
#